data_21501a1b8e98366874f41aa372675a6d
#
_entry.id   21501a1b8e98366874f41aa372675a6d
#
_cell.length_a   1.000
_cell.length_b   1.000
_cell.length_c   1.000
_cell.angle_alpha   90.00
_cell.angle_beta   90.00
_cell.angle_gamma   90.00
#
_symmetry.space_group_name_H-M   'P 1'
#
loop_
_entity.id
_entity.type
_entity.pdbx_description
1 polymer ?
#
loop_
_entity_poly.entity_id
_entity_poly.type
_entity_poly.pdbx_seq_one_letter_code
_entity_poly.pdbx_strand_id
1 'polypeptide(L)'
;MEIINLFPLSIYRSKVGLDDALRKTLIQEIYNQENESKNNKTKMYGERSSWTGDVYGHEYLYKEKKFEVLFDHIEKHIINYVKKIGYNEEKIDFYYQRSWATVSRKNEYIKYHNHSQSHLSFAY
;
A
#
# COMPACT_ATOMS: atom_id res chain seq x y z
N MET A 1 36.05 -3.44 20.67
CA MET A 1 35.53 -3.13 19.31
C MET A 1 34.04 -2.86 19.45
N GLU A 2 33.59 -1.70 19.07
CA GLU A 2 32.19 -1.29 19.19
C GLU A 2 31.60 -1.11 17.77
N ILE A 3 30.35 -1.57 17.54
CA ILE A 3 29.65 -1.37 16.30
C ILE A 3 28.59 -0.30 16.55
N ILE A 4 28.69 0.82 15.85
CA ILE A 4 27.71 1.91 15.93
C ILE A 4 26.90 1.94 14.64
N ASN A 5 25.57 1.77 14.76
CA ASN A 5 24.64 1.90 13.66
C ASN A 5 24.15 3.35 13.57
N LEU A 6 24.61 4.09 12.57
CA LEU A 6 24.30 5.52 12.44
C LEU A 6 22.96 5.81 11.76
N PHE A 7 22.51 4.97 10.82
CA PHE A 7 21.27 5.17 10.06
C PHE A 7 20.58 3.83 9.78
N PRO A 8 19.99 3.19 10.78
CA PRO A 8 19.34 1.90 10.58
C PRO A 8 18.07 2.05 9.71
N LEU A 9 17.95 1.23 8.69
CA LEU A 9 16.69 1.06 7.97
C LEU A 9 15.76 0.17 8.81
N SER A 10 14.66 0.74 9.28
CA SER A 10 13.68 0.01 10.10
C SER A 10 12.54 -0.52 9.22
N ILE A 11 12.26 -1.81 9.33
CA ILE A 11 11.14 -2.47 8.66
C ILE A 11 10.24 -3.11 9.73
N TYR A 12 8.97 -2.79 9.69
CA TYR A 12 7.94 -3.44 10.50
C TYR A 12 7.19 -4.46 9.66
N ARG A 13 7.07 -5.68 10.16
CA ARG A 13 6.32 -6.75 9.51
C ARG A 13 5.34 -7.35 10.49
N SER A 14 4.07 -7.47 10.07
CA SER A 14 3.02 -8.08 10.86
C SER A 14 1.99 -8.78 9.96
N LYS A 15 1.09 -9.54 10.58
CA LYS A 15 -0.04 -10.15 9.88
C LYS A 15 -1.27 -9.27 10.08
N VAL A 16 -2.01 -9.02 9.01
CA VAL A 16 -3.35 -8.42 9.06
C VAL A 16 -4.37 -9.56 9.13
N GLY A 17 -5.14 -9.60 10.21
CA GLY A 17 -6.09 -10.67 10.49
C GLY A 17 -7.46 -10.48 9.81
N LEU A 18 -7.47 -10.26 8.48
CA LEU A 18 -8.74 -10.25 7.75
C LEU A 18 -9.28 -11.67 7.60
N ASP A 19 -10.59 -11.82 7.73
CA ASP A 19 -11.25 -13.07 7.39
C ASP A 19 -11.22 -13.33 5.87
N ASP A 20 -11.37 -14.60 5.49
CA ASP A 20 -11.24 -15.01 4.08
C ASP A 20 -12.37 -14.48 3.18
N ALA A 21 -13.57 -14.26 3.72
CA ALA A 21 -14.69 -13.73 2.95
C ALA A 21 -14.43 -12.26 2.60
N LEU A 22 -14.03 -11.46 3.58
CA LEU A 22 -13.66 -10.06 3.35
C LEU A 22 -12.47 -9.96 2.39
N ARG A 23 -11.43 -10.77 2.57
CA ARG A 23 -10.27 -10.78 1.66
C ARG A 23 -10.68 -11.05 0.22
N LYS A 24 -11.54 -12.04 -0.03
CA LYS A 24 -12.06 -12.34 -1.37
C LYS A 24 -12.86 -11.17 -1.95
N THR A 25 -13.67 -10.51 -1.13
CA THR A 25 -14.44 -9.33 -1.55
C THR A 25 -13.52 -8.19 -1.99
N LEU A 26 -12.47 -7.90 -1.21
CA LEU A 26 -11.50 -6.86 -1.55
C LEU A 26 -10.72 -7.19 -2.84
N ILE A 27 -10.31 -8.45 -3.00
CA ILE A 27 -9.64 -8.91 -4.24
C ILE A 27 -10.57 -8.76 -5.44
N GLN A 28 -11.85 -9.12 -5.31
CA GLN A 28 -12.81 -8.95 -6.39
C GLN A 28 -13.00 -7.47 -6.76
N GLU A 29 -13.03 -6.59 -5.77
CA GLU A 29 -13.13 -5.15 -6.01
C GLU A 29 -11.91 -4.60 -6.76
N ILE A 30 -10.70 -5.05 -6.40
CA ILE A 30 -9.47 -4.70 -7.12
C ILE A 30 -9.53 -5.16 -8.58
N TYR A 31 -10.04 -6.36 -8.85
CA TYR A 31 -10.24 -6.84 -10.21
C TYR A 31 -11.31 -6.05 -10.99
N ASN A 32 -12.34 -5.56 -10.31
CA ASN A 32 -13.34 -4.69 -10.93
C ASN A 32 -12.69 -3.37 -11.39
N GLN A 33 -11.91 -2.72 -10.52
CA GLN A 33 -11.16 -1.50 -10.85
C GLN A 33 -10.19 -1.73 -12.02
N GLU A 34 -9.46 -2.85 -12.01
CA GLU A 34 -8.60 -3.22 -13.13
C GLU A 34 -9.39 -3.37 -14.44
N ASN A 35 -10.54 -4.05 -14.40
CA ASN A 35 -11.36 -4.27 -15.59
C ASN A 35 -11.96 -2.97 -16.13
N GLU A 36 -12.41 -2.08 -15.28
CA GLU A 36 -12.87 -0.73 -15.67
C GLU A 36 -11.77 0.05 -16.37
N SER A 37 -10.55 -0.06 -15.87
CA SER A 37 -9.38 0.62 -16.44
C SER A 37 -8.93 0.05 -17.79
N LYS A 38 -9.21 -1.21 -18.10
CA LYS A 38 -8.82 -1.86 -19.36
C LYS A 38 -9.42 -1.22 -20.60
N ASN A 39 -10.53 -0.50 -20.46
CA ASN A 39 -11.12 0.28 -21.54
C ASN A 39 -10.29 1.52 -21.90
N ASN A 40 -9.39 1.96 -21.00
CA ASN A 40 -8.38 2.97 -21.27
C ASN A 40 -7.12 2.27 -21.84
N LYS A 41 -7.00 2.22 -23.15
CA LYS A 41 -6.03 1.43 -23.94
C LYS A 41 -4.54 1.74 -23.74
N THR A 42 -4.17 2.60 -22.81
CA THR A 42 -2.76 3.01 -22.65
C THR A 42 -2.12 2.26 -21.48
N LYS A 43 -1.41 1.17 -21.78
CA LYS A 43 -0.45 0.61 -20.81
C LYS A 43 0.70 1.61 -20.66
N MET A 44 0.60 2.47 -19.65
CA MET A 44 1.47 3.62 -19.46
C MET A 44 2.97 3.26 -19.32
N TYR A 45 3.26 2.04 -18.90
CA TYR A 45 4.64 1.58 -18.62
C TYR A 45 5.11 0.40 -19.49
N GLY A 46 4.38 0.07 -20.57
CA GLY A 46 4.71 -1.00 -21.51
C GLY A 46 3.89 -2.27 -21.31
N GLU A 47 3.96 -3.15 -22.30
CA GLU A 47 3.08 -4.34 -22.39
C GLU A 47 3.19 -5.33 -21.23
N ARG A 48 4.36 -5.42 -20.61
CA ARG A 48 4.63 -6.30 -19.46
C ARG A 48 4.59 -5.61 -18.10
N SER A 49 4.08 -4.39 -18.03
CA SER A 49 3.89 -3.74 -16.74
C SER A 49 2.69 -4.33 -15.99
N SER A 50 2.83 -4.46 -14.67
CA SER A 50 1.70 -4.73 -13.79
C SER A 50 0.68 -3.60 -13.89
N TRP A 51 -0.60 -3.92 -13.68
CA TRP A 51 -1.60 -2.89 -13.47
C TRP A 51 -1.41 -2.26 -12.08
N THR A 52 -1.46 -0.94 -12.00
CA THR A 52 -1.41 -0.20 -10.74
C THR A 52 -2.52 0.85 -10.73
N GLY A 53 -3.38 0.83 -9.71
CA GLY A 53 -4.59 1.66 -9.66
C GLY A 53 -4.31 3.16 -9.68
N ASP A 54 -3.16 3.58 -9.15
CA ASP A 54 -2.80 4.99 -9.03
C ASP A 54 -2.66 5.73 -10.37
N VAL A 55 -2.35 5.04 -11.45
CA VAL A 55 -2.27 5.64 -12.80
C VAL A 55 -3.61 5.62 -13.55
N TYR A 56 -4.63 4.99 -12.97
CA TYR A 56 -5.95 4.87 -13.57
C TYR A 56 -7.07 5.52 -12.75
N GLY A 57 -6.71 6.37 -11.78
CA GLY A 57 -7.67 7.13 -10.96
C GLY A 57 -8.15 6.40 -9.70
N HIS A 58 -7.49 5.30 -9.31
CA HIS A 58 -7.79 4.52 -8.10
C HIS A 58 -6.70 4.69 -7.02
N GLU A 59 -6.23 5.93 -6.82
CA GLU A 59 -5.14 6.23 -5.89
C GLU A 59 -5.57 6.55 -4.46
N TYR A 60 -6.86 6.37 -4.13
CA TYR A 60 -7.40 6.72 -2.82
C TYR A 60 -8.25 5.59 -2.21
N LEU A 61 -7.77 4.34 -2.25
CA LEU A 61 -8.48 3.19 -1.66
C LEU A 61 -8.86 3.42 -0.20
N TYR A 62 -8.06 4.17 0.55
CA TYR A 62 -8.35 4.48 1.95
C TYR A 62 -9.63 5.32 2.14
N LYS A 63 -10.17 5.95 1.08
CA LYS A 63 -11.44 6.67 1.10
C LYS A 63 -12.64 5.79 0.73
N GLU A 64 -12.39 4.61 0.19
CA GLU A 64 -13.43 3.71 -0.26
C GLU A 64 -13.95 2.88 0.90
N LYS A 65 -15.25 2.97 1.18
CA LYS A 65 -15.90 2.27 2.29
C LYS A 65 -15.67 0.76 2.29
N LYS A 66 -15.52 0.15 1.13
CA LYS A 66 -15.25 -1.29 1.00
C LYS A 66 -13.92 -1.71 1.63
N PHE A 67 -12.94 -0.80 1.67
CA PHE A 67 -11.60 -1.04 2.21
C PHE A 67 -11.44 -0.55 3.67
N GLU A 68 -12.46 0.05 4.27
CA GLU A 68 -12.41 0.65 5.62
C GLU A 68 -11.80 -0.31 6.66
N VAL A 69 -12.30 -1.54 6.74
CA VAL A 69 -11.81 -2.54 7.70
C VAL A 69 -10.33 -2.88 7.49
N LEU A 70 -9.86 -2.94 6.23
CA LEU A 70 -8.45 -3.14 5.94
C LEU A 70 -7.61 -1.97 6.45
N PHE A 71 -8.05 -0.73 6.19
CA PHE A 71 -7.32 0.47 6.61
C PHE A 71 -7.33 0.66 8.13
N ASP A 72 -8.39 0.28 8.84
CA ASP A 72 -8.42 0.23 10.31
C ASP A 72 -7.31 -0.69 10.89
N HIS A 73 -7.08 -1.84 10.24
CA HIS A 73 -5.97 -2.71 10.63
C HIS A 73 -4.61 -2.09 10.30
N ILE A 74 -4.46 -1.48 9.13
CA ILE A 74 -3.22 -0.82 8.70
C ILE A 74 -2.87 0.32 9.66
N GLU A 75 -3.83 1.15 10.05
CA GLU A 75 -3.62 2.25 11.00
C GLU A 75 -3.09 1.76 12.35
N LYS A 76 -3.69 0.71 12.91
CA LYS A 76 -3.18 0.10 14.15
C LYS A 76 -1.71 -0.34 14.02
N HIS A 77 -1.34 -0.90 12.88
CA HIS A 77 0.03 -1.32 12.61
C HIS A 77 0.98 -0.12 12.41
N ILE A 78 0.53 0.95 11.75
CA ILE A 78 1.29 2.19 11.61
C ILE A 78 1.59 2.79 12.99
N ILE A 79 0.56 2.94 13.84
CA ILE A 79 0.72 3.48 15.20
C ILE A 79 1.70 2.61 16.02
N ASN A 80 1.56 1.30 15.96
CA ASN A 80 2.49 0.40 16.63
C ASN A 80 3.93 0.54 16.13
N TYR A 81 4.12 0.73 14.84
CA TYR A 81 5.43 0.93 14.24
C TYR A 81 6.06 2.23 14.70
N VAL A 82 5.36 3.36 14.60
CA VAL A 82 5.88 4.67 14.95
C VAL A 82 6.23 4.78 16.44
N LYS A 83 5.43 4.18 17.32
CA LYS A 83 5.77 4.01 18.74
C LYS A 83 7.08 3.27 18.95
N LYS A 84 7.27 2.15 18.25
CA LYS A 84 8.47 1.30 18.38
C LYS A 84 9.73 1.98 17.89
N ILE A 85 9.66 2.87 16.92
CA ILE A 85 10.80 3.67 16.45
C ILE A 85 10.99 4.99 17.19
N GLY A 86 10.20 5.22 18.26
CA GLY A 86 10.39 6.31 19.21
C GLY A 86 9.65 7.60 18.89
N TYR A 87 8.69 7.58 17.96
CA TYR A 87 7.81 8.73 17.77
C TYR A 87 6.75 8.81 18.86
N ASN A 88 6.41 10.04 19.25
CA ASN A 88 5.28 10.31 20.13
C ASN A 88 4.03 10.53 19.29
N GLU A 89 3.15 9.52 19.23
CA GLU A 89 1.93 9.53 18.45
C GLU A 89 0.90 10.60 18.89
N GLU A 90 1.01 11.10 20.13
CA GLU A 90 0.14 12.18 20.62
C GLU A 90 0.50 13.55 20.03
N LYS A 91 1.70 13.67 19.44
CA LYS A 91 2.24 14.92 18.89
C LYS A 91 2.33 14.93 17.37
N ILE A 92 1.97 13.83 16.71
CA ILE A 92 2.11 13.68 15.27
C ILE A 92 0.79 13.18 14.69
N ASP A 93 0.21 13.97 13.80
CA ASP A 93 -0.94 13.55 13.00
C ASP A 93 -0.45 12.84 11.74
N PHE A 94 -0.94 11.62 11.53
CA PHE A 94 -0.69 10.85 10.33
C PHE A 94 -1.89 10.92 9.39
N TYR A 95 -1.62 11.06 8.12
CA TYR A 95 -2.66 11.00 7.09
C TYR A 95 -2.17 10.23 5.88
N TYR A 96 -3.10 9.58 5.20
CA TYR A 96 -2.81 8.90 3.95
C TYR A 96 -2.64 9.91 2.82
N GLN A 97 -1.51 9.85 2.16
CA GLN A 97 -1.27 10.63 0.96
C GLN A 97 -1.93 9.97 -0.24
N ARG A 98 -1.65 8.68 -0.43
CA ARG A 98 -2.17 7.84 -1.50
C ARG A 98 -2.22 6.38 -1.03
N SER A 99 -3.12 5.62 -1.64
CA SER A 99 -3.18 4.16 -1.48
C SER A 99 -3.82 3.55 -2.70
N TRP A 100 -3.22 2.53 -3.26
CA TRP A 100 -3.73 1.87 -4.47
C TRP A 100 -3.43 0.37 -4.44
N ALA A 101 -4.12 -0.37 -5.30
CA ALA A 101 -3.83 -1.77 -5.51
C ALA A 101 -2.94 -1.96 -6.75
N THR A 102 -2.21 -3.06 -6.74
CA THR A 102 -1.41 -3.51 -7.87
C THR A 102 -1.78 -4.95 -8.21
N VAL A 103 -1.99 -5.23 -9.49
CA VAL A 103 -2.21 -6.58 -10.00
C VAL A 103 -1.07 -6.98 -10.91
N SER A 104 -0.32 -8.00 -10.50
CA SER A 104 0.79 -8.57 -11.27
C SER A 104 0.47 -9.99 -11.68
N ARG A 105 0.69 -10.32 -12.95
CA ARG A 105 0.59 -11.67 -13.50
C ARG A 105 1.96 -12.23 -13.84
N LYS A 106 2.01 -13.50 -14.24
CA LYS A 106 3.26 -14.13 -14.67
C LYS A 106 3.94 -13.28 -15.76
N ASN A 107 5.22 -12.97 -15.56
CA ASN A 107 6.08 -12.16 -16.44
C ASN A 107 5.73 -10.65 -16.47
N GLU A 108 4.85 -10.18 -15.62
CA GLU A 108 4.65 -8.75 -15.38
C GLU A 108 5.57 -8.26 -14.26
N TYR A 109 5.89 -6.98 -14.27
CA TYR A 109 6.77 -6.35 -13.28
C TYR A 109 6.40 -4.89 -13.03
N ILE A 110 6.82 -4.39 -11.89
CA ILE A 110 6.84 -2.96 -11.57
C ILE A 110 8.29 -2.50 -11.68
N LYS A 111 8.54 -1.40 -12.40
CA LYS A 111 9.88 -0.80 -12.46
C LYS A 111 10.34 -0.34 -11.08
N TYR A 112 11.64 -0.38 -10.84
CA TYR A 112 12.22 0.23 -9.65
C TYR A 112 11.79 1.70 -9.54
N HIS A 113 11.28 2.06 -8.38
CA HIS A 113 10.81 3.40 -8.06
C HIS A 113 11.00 3.68 -6.59
N ASN A 114 10.81 4.93 -6.18
CA ASN A 114 10.82 5.34 -4.79
C ASN A 114 9.54 6.12 -4.45
N HIS A 115 9.29 6.26 -3.17
CA HIS A 115 8.20 7.04 -2.60
C HIS A 115 8.78 8.24 -1.84
N SER A 116 9.49 9.12 -2.54
CA SER A 116 10.29 10.21 -1.97
C SER A 116 9.50 11.26 -1.19
N GLN A 117 8.18 11.30 -1.37
CA GLN A 117 7.31 12.29 -0.71
C GLN A 117 6.59 11.74 0.53
N SER A 118 6.70 10.44 0.81
CA SER A 118 6.06 9.82 1.98
C SER A 118 7.06 9.57 3.09
N HIS A 119 6.68 9.86 4.35
CA HIS A 119 7.48 9.51 5.53
C HIS A 119 7.42 8.00 5.83
N LEU A 120 6.28 7.38 5.56
CA LEU A 120 6.06 5.95 5.74
C LEU A 120 5.45 5.36 4.47
N SER A 121 5.89 4.18 4.11
CA SER A 121 5.28 3.37 3.05
C SER A 121 4.91 2.01 3.61
N PHE A 122 3.80 1.45 3.15
CA PHE A 122 3.39 0.11 3.53
C PHE A 122 2.96 -0.69 2.29
N ALA A 123 3.02 -2.01 2.42
CA ALA A 123 2.47 -2.95 1.45
C ALA A 123 1.68 -4.04 2.18
N TYR A 124 0.52 -4.40 1.65
CA TYR A 124 -0.34 -5.48 2.13
C TYR A 124 -0.58 -6.49 1.00
#